data_5435778d4e43d1659c3f159fe8539673
#
_entry.id   5435778d4e43d1659c3f159fe8539673
#
_cell.length_a   1.000
_cell.length_b   1.000
_cell.length_c   1.000
_cell.angle_alpha   90.00
_cell.angle_beta   90.00
_cell.angle_gamma   90.00
#
_symmetry.space_group_name_H-M   'P 1'
#
loop_
_entity.id
_entity.type
_entity.pdbx_description
1 polymer ?
#
loop_
_entity_poly.entity_id
_entity_poly.type
_entity_poly.pdbx_seq_one_letter_code
_entity_poly.pdbx_strand_id
1 'polypeptide(L)'
;DFQEEARFQCYVCPEYGSIRRTIRELTGITEEKVAGKPHYKEAFHSFIDWVGDETVKIYSWSLSDVKQLRSECRYKLPDFDIQWLDSRWIDLQRAFDDRLGLHHSLALKHALGAMDHKFEGTAHTALDDAINTSAILALMQDEVKFRRTMQPVIDILQPKDELSDSIGDLFPELGNLKLDK
;
A
#
# COMPACT_ATOMS: atom_id res chain seq x y z
N ASP A 1 14.12 3.26 15.98
CA ASP A 1 14.16 1.96 15.27
C ASP A 1 12.74 1.49 15.00
N PHE A 2 12.48 1.07 13.76
CA PHE A 2 11.17 0.52 13.38
C PHE A 2 11.16 -0.95 13.86
N GLN A 3 10.36 -1.24 14.89
CA GLN A 3 10.23 -2.59 15.47
C GLN A 3 8.77 -3.01 15.49
N GLU A 4 8.53 -4.28 15.20
CA GLU A 4 7.21 -4.88 15.35
C GLU A 4 6.94 -5.13 16.84
N GLU A 5 5.85 -4.58 17.37
CA GLU A 5 5.43 -4.74 18.76
C GLU A 5 4.36 -5.81 18.92
N ALA A 6 3.40 -5.87 17.98
CA ALA A 6 2.27 -6.80 18.05
C ALA A 6 1.69 -7.07 16.67
N ARG A 7 0.93 -8.17 16.57
CA ARG A 7 0.15 -8.55 15.39
C ARG A 7 -1.31 -8.75 15.76
N PHE A 8 -2.19 -8.32 14.85
CA PHE A 8 -3.61 -8.62 14.92
C PHE A 8 -4.07 -9.27 13.62
N GLN A 9 -4.80 -10.36 13.73
CA GLN A 9 -5.47 -11.01 12.62
C GLN A 9 -6.80 -11.60 13.10
N CYS A 10 -7.87 -11.36 12.34
CA CYS A 10 -9.17 -11.89 12.64
C CYS A 10 -9.88 -12.32 11.35
N TYR A 11 -10.37 -13.55 11.31
CA TYR A 11 -11.33 -13.97 10.29
C TYR A 11 -12.72 -13.47 10.66
N VAL A 12 -13.44 -12.97 9.65
CA VAL A 12 -14.81 -12.46 9.82
C VAL A 12 -15.79 -13.40 9.12
N CYS A 13 -16.79 -13.87 9.85
CA CYS A 13 -17.87 -14.65 9.27
C CYS A 13 -18.83 -13.71 8.52
N PRO A 14 -19.09 -13.91 7.22
CA PRO A 14 -20.10 -13.13 6.51
C PRO A 14 -21.47 -13.28 7.13
N GLU A 15 -22.19 -12.17 7.30
CA GLU A 15 -23.58 -12.18 7.80
C GLU A 15 -24.57 -12.50 6.69
N TYR A 16 -24.19 -12.18 5.45
CA TYR A 16 -25.04 -12.34 4.28
C TYR A 16 -24.27 -12.99 3.13
N GLY A 17 -24.92 -13.97 2.50
CA GLY A 17 -24.35 -14.64 1.33
C GLY A 17 -23.22 -15.62 1.65
N SER A 18 -22.60 -16.14 0.60
CA SER A 18 -21.45 -17.05 0.65
C SER A 18 -20.20 -16.40 0.11
N ILE A 19 -19.04 -16.95 0.47
CA ILE A 19 -17.75 -16.49 -0.07
C ILE A 19 -17.68 -16.84 -1.55
N ARG A 20 -17.55 -15.83 -2.40
CA ARG A 20 -17.47 -16.04 -3.86
C ARG A 20 -16.25 -16.89 -4.22
N ARG A 21 -16.39 -17.71 -5.25
CA ARG A 21 -15.30 -18.56 -5.75
C ARG A 21 -14.02 -17.77 -6.02
N THR A 22 -14.11 -16.61 -6.66
CA THR A 22 -12.97 -15.73 -6.96
C THR A 22 -12.23 -15.27 -5.70
N ILE A 23 -12.97 -14.99 -4.61
CA ILE A 23 -12.37 -14.61 -3.32
C ILE A 23 -11.67 -15.81 -2.68
N ARG A 24 -12.29 -17.00 -2.71
CA ARG A 24 -11.64 -18.22 -2.21
C ARG A 24 -10.33 -18.54 -2.95
N GLU A 25 -10.36 -18.42 -4.28
CA GLU A 25 -9.18 -18.68 -5.11
C GLU A 25 -8.07 -17.65 -4.87
N LEU A 26 -8.43 -16.38 -4.62
CA LEU A 26 -7.49 -15.30 -4.40
C LEU A 26 -6.87 -15.32 -3.00
N THR A 27 -7.71 -15.52 -1.97
CA THR A 27 -7.32 -15.34 -0.56
C THR A 27 -7.13 -16.66 0.19
N GLY A 28 -7.59 -17.77 -0.37
CA GLY A 28 -7.65 -19.06 0.31
C GLY A 28 -8.64 -19.11 1.49
N ILE A 29 -9.53 -18.09 1.63
CA ILE A 29 -10.55 -18.06 2.67
C ILE A 29 -11.75 -18.90 2.22
N THR A 30 -12.10 -19.91 3.01
CA THR A 30 -13.22 -20.81 2.77
C THR A 30 -14.29 -20.64 3.85
N GLU A 31 -15.48 -21.18 3.59
CA GLU A 31 -16.58 -21.17 4.55
C GLU A 31 -16.21 -21.86 5.86
N GLU A 32 -15.41 -22.95 5.81
CA GLU A 32 -14.92 -23.64 7.00
C GLU A 32 -14.00 -22.80 7.86
N LYS A 33 -13.15 -21.96 7.21
CA LYS A 33 -12.22 -21.07 7.93
C LYS A 33 -12.94 -19.97 8.69
N VAL A 34 -14.09 -19.52 8.20
CA VAL A 34 -14.88 -18.42 8.82
C VAL A 34 -16.02 -18.93 9.69
N ALA A 35 -16.36 -20.22 9.63
CA ALA A 35 -17.41 -20.80 10.46
C ALA A 35 -17.13 -20.60 11.96
N GLY A 36 -18.11 -20.05 12.68
CA GLY A 36 -17.98 -19.75 14.12
C GLY A 36 -17.01 -18.60 14.46
N LYS A 37 -16.52 -17.88 13.46
CA LYS A 37 -15.75 -16.65 13.70
C LYS A 37 -16.69 -15.47 13.97
N PRO A 38 -16.21 -14.39 14.61
CA PRO A 38 -17.03 -13.21 14.86
C PRO A 38 -17.57 -12.62 13.55
N HIS A 39 -18.70 -11.96 13.64
CA HIS A 39 -19.20 -11.12 12.56
C HIS A 39 -18.48 -9.78 12.53
N TYR A 40 -18.79 -8.95 11.52
CA TYR A 40 -18.07 -7.70 11.28
C TYR A 40 -18.01 -6.80 12.51
N LYS A 41 -19.11 -6.63 13.22
CA LYS A 41 -19.21 -5.73 14.37
C LYS A 41 -18.22 -6.10 15.48
N GLU A 42 -18.20 -7.35 15.89
CA GLU A 42 -17.34 -7.87 16.95
C GLU A 42 -15.86 -7.83 16.51
N ALA A 43 -15.58 -8.24 15.25
CA ALA A 43 -14.23 -8.20 14.71
C ALA A 43 -13.68 -6.76 14.60
N PHE A 44 -14.53 -5.83 14.20
CA PHE A 44 -14.16 -4.42 14.09
C PHE A 44 -13.90 -3.79 15.46
N HIS A 45 -14.73 -4.05 16.47
CA HIS A 45 -14.46 -3.59 17.83
C HIS A 45 -13.16 -4.16 18.37
N SER A 46 -12.90 -5.45 18.17
CA SER A 46 -11.63 -6.06 18.56
C SER A 46 -10.42 -5.42 17.87
N PHE A 47 -10.57 -5.01 16.62
CA PHE A 47 -9.54 -4.25 15.89
C PHE A 47 -9.32 -2.87 16.52
N ILE A 48 -10.40 -2.12 16.82
CA ILE A 48 -10.30 -0.80 17.43
C ILE A 48 -9.68 -0.89 18.83
N ASP A 49 -10.10 -1.87 19.63
CA ASP A 49 -9.55 -2.11 20.97
C ASP A 49 -8.05 -2.47 20.92
N TRP A 50 -7.65 -3.24 19.89
CA TRP A 50 -6.24 -3.57 19.68
C TRP A 50 -5.42 -2.36 19.23
N VAL A 51 -5.95 -1.50 18.36
CA VAL A 51 -5.29 -0.25 17.94
C VAL A 51 -5.11 0.69 19.14
N GLY A 52 -6.13 0.85 19.96
CA GLY A 52 -6.16 1.50 21.28
C GLY A 52 -5.77 2.98 21.32
N ASP A 53 -4.58 3.32 20.88
CA ASP A 53 -4.02 4.67 21.04
C ASP A 53 -4.62 5.68 20.04
N GLU A 54 -4.98 6.86 20.54
CA GLU A 54 -5.50 7.95 19.72
C GLU A 54 -4.46 8.57 18.77
N THR A 55 -3.16 8.42 19.06
CA THR A 55 -2.06 8.97 18.27
C THR A 55 -1.63 8.06 17.12
N VAL A 56 -2.15 6.84 17.05
CA VAL A 56 -1.76 5.84 16.05
C VAL A 56 -2.11 6.30 14.64
N LYS A 57 -1.21 6.07 13.69
CA LYS A 57 -1.44 6.19 12.24
C LYS A 57 -1.58 4.80 11.63
N ILE A 58 -2.57 4.62 10.78
CA ILE A 58 -2.86 3.37 10.09
C ILE A 58 -2.41 3.51 8.65
N TYR A 59 -1.57 2.60 8.20
CA TYR A 59 -1.08 2.56 6.83
C TYR A 59 -1.64 1.34 6.10
N SER A 60 -2.11 1.54 4.88
CA SER A 60 -2.39 0.45 3.94
C SER A 60 -1.69 0.70 2.61
N TRP A 61 -1.52 -0.35 1.82
CA TRP A 61 -0.91 -0.21 0.49
C TRP A 61 -1.79 0.58 -0.47
N SER A 62 -3.09 0.68 -0.22
CA SER A 62 -4.00 1.56 -0.97
C SER A 62 -5.17 1.99 -0.10
N LEU A 63 -6.02 2.89 -0.63
CA LEU A 63 -7.25 3.28 0.05
C LEU A 63 -8.38 2.23 -0.06
N SER A 64 -8.14 1.06 -0.67
CA SER A 64 -9.17 0.01 -0.83
C SER A 64 -9.69 -0.46 0.52
N ASP A 65 -8.77 -0.67 1.48
CA ASP A 65 -9.09 -1.20 2.81
C ASP A 65 -9.98 -0.24 3.60
N VAL A 66 -9.59 1.04 3.69
CA VAL A 66 -10.39 2.04 4.40
C VAL A 66 -11.73 2.31 3.71
N LYS A 67 -11.80 2.24 2.38
CA LYS A 67 -13.07 2.36 1.65
C LYS A 67 -14.00 1.22 1.99
N GLN A 68 -13.48 -0.01 2.07
CA GLN A 68 -14.27 -1.17 2.47
C GLN A 68 -14.75 -1.04 3.92
N LEU A 69 -13.85 -0.69 4.86
CA LEU A 69 -14.22 -0.48 6.25
C LEU A 69 -15.29 0.60 6.42
N ARG A 70 -15.17 1.73 5.73
CA ARG A 70 -16.19 2.79 5.72
C ARG A 70 -17.55 2.27 5.21
N SER A 71 -17.54 1.49 4.15
CA SER A 71 -18.77 0.92 3.59
C SER A 71 -19.46 0.03 4.61
N GLU A 72 -18.71 -0.88 5.22
CA GLU A 72 -19.24 -1.79 6.25
C GLU A 72 -19.73 -1.05 7.51
N CYS A 73 -18.94 -0.06 7.99
CA CYS A 73 -19.31 0.74 9.16
C CYS A 73 -20.63 1.48 8.95
N ARG A 74 -20.86 2.06 7.78
CA ARG A 74 -22.12 2.79 7.48
C ARG A 74 -23.37 1.91 7.63
N TYR A 75 -23.26 0.62 7.29
CA TYR A 75 -24.37 -0.31 7.36
C TYR A 75 -24.49 -0.99 8.71
N LYS A 76 -23.37 -1.37 9.33
CA LYS A 76 -23.34 -2.27 10.48
C LYS A 76 -23.06 -1.56 11.80
N LEU A 77 -22.50 -0.35 11.74
CA LEU A 77 -22.08 0.46 12.89
C LEU A 77 -22.44 1.94 12.66
N PRO A 78 -23.72 2.29 12.50
CA PRO A 78 -24.14 3.64 12.14
C PRO A 78 -23.72 4.71 13.17
N ASP A 79 -23.51 4.33 14.42
CA ASP A 79 -23.10 5.23 15.51
C ASP A 79 -21.56 5.37 15.61
N PHE A 80 -20.80 4.64 14.80
CA PHE A 80 -19.33 4.74 14.80
C PHE A 80 -18.89 6.03 14.11
N ASP A 81 -18.02 6.79 14.80
CA ASP A 81 -17.41 7.98 14.21
C ASP A 81 -16.42 7.61 13.10
N ILE A 82 -16.88 7.70 11.87
CA ILE A 82 -16.07 7.38 10.69
C ILE A 82 -14.88 8.32 10.51
N GLN A 83 -14.91 9.53 11.09
CA GLN A 83 -13.79 10.47 11.06
C GLN A 83 -12.59 9.92 11.83
N TRP A 84 -12.85 9.07 12.80
CA TRP A 84 -11.80 8.37 13.53
C TRP A 84 -10.87 7.56 12.58
N LEU A 85 -11.46 6.85 11.62
CA LEU A 85 -10.68 6.14 10.58
C LEU A 85 -10.00 7.13 9.63
N ASP A 86 -10.73 8.12 9.15
CA ASP A 86 -10.29 9.05 8.11
C ASP A 86 -9.09 9.88 8.54
N SER A 87 -9.08 10.32 9.81
CA SER A 87 -7.99 11.13 10.35
C SER A 87 -6.69 10.37 10.57
N ARG A 88 -6.75 9.04 10.64
CA ARG A 88 -5.61 8.16 10.95
C ARG A 88 -5.07 7.41 9.75
N TRP A 89 -5.86 7.27 8.69
CA TRP A 89 -5.53 6.41 7.56
C TRP A 89 -4.66 7.11 6.51
N ILE A 90 -3.56 6.47 6.17
CA ILE A 90 -2.58 6.98 5.21
C ILE A 90 -2.43 5.98 4.06
N ASP A 91 -2.56 6.47 2.85
CA ASP A 91 -2.27 5.75 1.61
C ASP A 91 -0.76 5.69 1.39
N LEU A 92 -0.16 4.54 1.74
CA LEU A 92 1.28 4.37 1.60
C LEU A 92 1.70 4.19 0.14
N GLN A 93 0.85 3.58 -0.69
CA GLN A 93 1.11 3.42 -2.13
C GLN A 93 1.30 4.78 -2.78
N ARG A 94 0.36 5.70 -2.53
CA ARG A 94 0.46 7.05 -3.07
C ARG A 94 1.70 7.78 -2.57
N ALA A 95 1.99 7.70 -1.28
CA ALA A 95 3.18 8.33 -0.72
C ALA A 95 4.49 7.76 -1.31
N PHE A 96 4.51 6.47 -1.62
CA PHE A 96 5.63 5.80 -2.29
C PHE A 96 5.74 6.24 -3.76
N ASP A 97 4.62 6.22 -4.49
CA ASP A 97 4.57 6.62 -5.90
C ASP A 97 4.98 8.08 -6.09
N ASP A 98 4.48 8.99 -5.24
CA ASP A 98 4.82 10.42 -5.25
C ASP A 98 6.33 10.64 -5.03
N ARG A 99 6.97 9.87 -4.13
CA ARG A 99 8.42 9.96 -3.90
C ARG A 99 9.27 9.55 -5.10
N LEU A 100 8.75 8.64 -5.91
CA LEU A 100 9.41 8.16 -7.13
C LEU A 100 9.04 8.97 -8.37
N GLY A 101 8.09 9.90 -8.26
CA GLY A 101 7.56 10.66 -9.39
C GLY A 101 6.77 9.80 -10.38
N LEU A 102 6.11 8.75 -9.89
CA LEU A 102 5.33 7.84 -10.74
C LEU A 102 3.99 8.45 -11.11
N HIS A 103 3.59 8.27 -12.37
CA HIS A 103 2.28 8.70 -12.88
C HIS A 103 1.20 7.61 -12.77
N HIS A 104 1.57 6.41 -12.36
CA HIS A 104 0.67 5.27 -12.16
C HIS A 104 1.09 4.48 -10.93
N SER A 105 0.11 3.88 -10.26
CA SER A 105 0.35 3.17 -9.01
C SER A 105 0.99 1.81 -9.23
N LEU A 106 2.00 1.51 -8.40
CA LEU A 106 2.63 0.20 -8.36
C LEU A 106 1.84 -0.76 -7.46
N ALA A 107 1.70 -2.00 -7.89
CA ALA A 107 1.25 -3.06 -6.99
C ALA A 107 2.31 -3.35 -5.92
N LEU A 108 1.87 -3.76 -4.71
CA LEU A 108 2.74 -4.05 -3.56
C LEU A 108 3.96 -4.93 -3.93
N LYS A 109 3.71 -6.01 -4.68
CA LYS A 109 4.77 -6.91 -5.13
C LYS A 109 5.82 -6.23 -6.00
N HIS A 110 5.40 -5.29 -6.86
CA HIS A 110 6.32 -4.56 -7.72
C HIS A 110 7.13 -3.52 -6.95
N ALA A 111 6.51 -2.86 -5.97
CA ALA A 111 7.21 -1.94 -5.09
C ALA A 111 8.29 -2.64 -4.25
N LEU A 112 7.98 -3.82 -3.71
CA LEU A 112 8.98 -4.67 -3.03
C LEU A 112 10.10 -5.09 -3.98
N GLY A 113 9.75 -5.54 -5.20
CA GLY A 113 10.75 -5.90 -6.21
C GLY A 113 11.68 -4.74 -6.56
N ALA A 114 11.18 -3.51 -6.62
CA ALA A 114 11.99 -2.30 -6.83
C ALA A 114 12.99 -2.05 -5.67
N MET A 115 12.68 -2.54 -4.48
CA MET A 115 13.56 -2.50 -3.30
C MET A 115 14.52 -3.69 -3.20
N ASP A 116 14.55 -4.58 -4.20
CA ASP A 116 15.21 -5.90 -4.14
C ASP A 116 14.76 -6.74 -2.93
N HIS A 117 13.49 -6.57 -2.53
CA HIS A 117 12.89 -7.29 -1.41
C HIS A 117 11.91 -8.34 -1.92
N LYS A 118 12.05 -9.58 -1.44
CA LYS A 118 11.12 -10.65 -1.78
C LYS A 118 9.86 -10.53 -0.95
N PHE A 119 8.70 -10.77 -1.57
CA PHE A 119 7.44 -10.85 -0.87
C PHE A 119 7.48 -12.00 0.16
N GLU A 120 7.20 -11.69 1.43
CA GLU A 120 7.12 -12.66 2.52
C GLU A 120 5.71 -13.22 2.64
N GLY A 121 5.58 -14.54 2.71
CA GLY A 121 4.30 -15.21 2.85
C GLY A 121 3.50 -15.36 1.55
N THR A 122 2.19 -15.32 1.65
CA THR A 122 1.24 -15.52 0.55
C THR A 122 0.54 -14.22 0.20
N ALA A 123 0.69 -13.75 -1.02
CA ALA A 123 0.00 -12.56 -1.50
C ALA A 123 -1.54 -12.71 -1.37
N HIS A 124 -2.22 -11.61 -1.11
CA HIS A 124 -3.67 -11.54 -0.87
C HIS A 124 -4.13 -12.17 0.45
N THR A 125 -3.21 -12.43 1.38
CA THR A 125 -3.56 -12.64 2.79
C THR A 125 -3.31 -11.33 3.55
N ALA A 126 -4.31 -10.86 4.30
CA ALA A 126 -4.26 -9.52 4.91
C ALA A 126 -3.03 -9.30 5.81
N LEU A 127 -2.65 -10.33 6.59
CA LEU A 127 -1.50 -10.23 7.47
C LEU A 127 -0.18 -10.17 6.68
N ASP A 128 -0.01 -11.03 5.66
CA ASP A 128 1.23 -11.02 4.87
C ASP A 128 1.34 -9.73 4.06
N ASP A 129 0.24 -9.22 3.49
CA ASP A 129 0.22 -7.92 2.82
C ASP A 129 0.58 -6.78 3.79
N ALA A 130 0.11 -6.81 5.04
CA ALA A 130 0.45 -5.84 6.07
C ALA A 130 1.95 -5.90 6.45
N ILE A 131 2.53 -7.10 6.62
CA ILE A 131 3.95 -7.30 6.90
C ILE A 131 4.79 -6.71 5.75
N ASN A 132 4.45 -7.02 4.51
CA ASN A 132 5.17 -6.50 3.35
C ASN A 132 5.00 -4.98 3.19
N THR A 133 3.83 -4.45 3.50
CA THR A 133 3.59 -3.00 3.52
C THR A 133 4.44 -2.30 4.60
N SER A 134 4.60 -2.93 5.77
CA SER A 134 5.42 -2.41 6.85
C SER A 134 6.91 -2.34 6.48
N ALA A 135 7.42 -3.30 5.68
CA ALA A 135 8.79 -3.27 5.17
C ALA A 135 9.06 -2.04 4.28
N ILE A 136 8.09 -1.68 3.42
CA ILE A 136 8.17 -0.46 2.61
C ILE A 136 8.12 0.78 3.50
N LEU A 137 7.20 0.82 4.48
CA LEU A 137 7.11 1.94 5.42
C LEU A 137 8.42 2.12 6.18
N ALA A 138 9.02 1.04 6.69
CA ALA A 138 10.29 1.08 7.38
C ALA A 138 11.42 1.67 6.51
N LEU A 139 11.48 1.29 5.24
CA LEU A 139 12.44 1.88 4.30
C LEU A 139 12.15 3.37 4.08
N MET A 140 10.89 3.75 3.92
CA MET A 140 10.50 5.16 3.69
C MET A 140 10.77 6.08 4.89
N GLN A 141 10.90 5.56 6.09
CA GLN A 141 11.26 6.33 7.28
C GLN A 141 12.75 6.70 7.33
N ASP A 142 13.60 5.96 6.63
CA ASP A 142 15.03 6.25 6.51
C ASP A 142 15.33 6.86 5.13
N GLU A 143 15.37 8.18 5.07
CA GLU A 143 15.56 8.92 3.81
C GLU A 143 16.86 8.55 3.10
N VAL A 144 17.94 8.34 3.85
CA VAL A 144 19.25 7.98 3.28
C VAL A 144 19.20 6.59 2.68
N LYS A 145 18.66 5.64 3.43
CA LYS A 145 18.50 4.26 2.97
C LYS A 145 17.53 4.18 1.79
N PHE A 146 16.40 4.91 1.86
CA PHE A 146 15.42 4.97 0.77
C PHE A 146 16.08 5.45 -0.53
N ARG A 147 16.74 6.60 -0.52
CA ARG A 147 17.42 7.14 -1.70
C ARG A 147 18.44 6.15 -2.25
N ARG A 148 19.31 5.61 -1.40
CA ARG A 148 20.32 4.64 -1.82
C ARG A 148 19.72 3.40 -2.46
N THR A 149 18.64 2.86 -1.89
CA THR A 149 17.97 1.66 -2.39
C THR A 149 17.22 1.94 -3.70
N MET A 150 16.55 3.09 -3.78
CA MET A 150 15.70 3.42 -4.92
C MET A 150 16.42 4.18 -6.04
N GLN A 151 17.66 4.61 -5.84
CA GLN A 151 18.40 5.38 -6.85
C GLN A 151 18.46 4.69 -8.22
N PRO A 152 18.73 3.39 -8.35
CA PRO A 152 18.72 2.71 -9.66
C PRO A 152 17.36 2.78 -10.37
N VAL A 153 16.27 2.73 -9.60
CA VAL A 153 14.91 2.83 -10.14
C VAL A 153 14.61 4.27 -10.55
N ILE A 154 15.01 5.24 -9.73
CA ILE A 154 14.84 6.67 -10.03
C ILE A 154 15.60 7.03 -11.31
N ASP A 155 16.84 6.57 -11.47
CA ASP A 155 17.66 6.83 -12.65
C ASP A 155 17.05 6.26 -13.94
N ILE A 156 16.33 5.13 -13.85
CA ILE A 156 15.58 4.56 -14.98
C ILE A 156 14.32 5.36 -15.28
N LEU A 157 13.60 5.80 -14.23
CA LEU A 157 12.33 6.52 -14.37
C LEU A 157 12.52 7.98 -14.79
N GLN A 158 13.65 8.57 -14.37
CA GLN A 158 14.03 9.95 -14.64
C GLN A 158 15.44 9.97 -15.24
N PRO A 159 15.62 9.46 -16.47
CA PRO A 159 16.93 9.49 -17.10
C PRO A 159 17.42 10.94 -17.16
N LYS A 160 18.59 11.17 -16.58
CA LYS A 160 19.25 12.48 -16.73
C LYS A 160 19.48 12.69 -18.20
N ASP A 161 19.04 13.82 -18.71
CA ASP A 161 19.27 14.24 -20.11
C ASP A 161 20.76 14.59 -20.36
N GLU A 162 21.69 13.72 -19.97
CA GLU A 162 23.11 13.88 -20.29
C GLU A 162 23.38 13.80 -21.81
N LEU A 163 22.46 13.18 -22.56
CA LEU A 163 22.52 13.12 -24.03
C LEU A 163 22.13 14.46 -24.71
N SER A 164 21.24 15.24 -24.08
CA SER A 164 20.82 16.53 -24.65
C SER A 164 21.95 17.54 -24.63
N ASP A 165 22.68 17.65 -23.52
CA ASP A 165 23.82 18.58 -23.39
C ASP A 165 25.01 18.13 -24.26
N SER A 166 25.24 16.81 -24.34
CA SER A 166 26.36 16.28 -25.16
C SER A 166 26.10 16.38 -26.67
N ILE A 167 24.85 16.26 -27.13
CA ILE A 167 24.49 16.43 -28.54
C ILE A 167 24.51 17.92 -28.93
N GLY A 168 24.06 18.80 -28.05
CA GLY A 168 24.15 20.26 -28.26
C GLY A 168 25.58 20.77 -28.36
N ASP A 169 26.47 20.19 -27.56
CA ASP A 169 27.91 20.54 -27.59
C ASP A 169 28.65 19.96 -28.80
N LEU A 170 28.25 18.74 -29.25
CA LEU A 170 28.83 18.07 -30.41
C LEU A 170 28.32 18.62 -31.75
N PHE A 171 27.13 19.16 -31.80
CA PHE A 171 26.48 19.68 -33.00
C PHE A 171 25.72 20.99 -32.73
N PRO A 172 26.47 22.11 -32.48
CA PRO A 172 25.84 23.40 -32.17
C PRO A 172 24.94 23.93 -33.29
N GLU A 173 25.11 23.42 -34.51
CA GLU A 173 24.31 23.81 -35.67
C GLU A 173 22.91 23.22 -35.70
N LEU A 174 22.64 22.09 -34.95
CA LEU A 174 21.32 21.46 -34.88
C LEU A 174 20.35 22.19 -33.94
N GLY A 175 20.87 22.99 -33.00
CA GLY A 175 20.05 23.80 -32.09
C GLY A 175 19.30 24.94 -32.79
N ASN A 176 19.62 25.25 -34.03
CA ASN A 176 18.99 26.30 -34.85
C ASN A 176 18.01 25.81 -35.91
N LEU A 177 17.79 24.53 -36.02
CA LEU A 177 16.78 23.96 -36.92
C LEU A 177 15.36 24.21 -36.37
N LYS A 178 14.77 25.35 -36.83
CA LYS A 178 13.34 25.57 -36.69
C LYS A 178 12.63 24.54 -37.58
N LEU A 179 11.96 23.58 -36.99
CA LEU A 179 10.96 22.77 -37.68
C LEU A 179 9.75 23.67 -37.96
N ASP A 180 9.66 24.13 -39.18
CA ASP A 180 8.44 24.81 -39.68
C ASP A 180 7.28 23.80 -39.64
N LYS A 181 6.18 24.25 -39.00
CA LYS A 181 4.92 23.49 -38.87
C LYS A 181 4.14 23.54 -40.16
#